data_b2189b5dea206d408e72d0f6d8bc38fd
#
_entry.id   b2189b5dea206d408e72d0f6d8bc38fd
#
_cell.length_a   1.000
_cell.length_b   1.000
_cell.length_c   1.000
_cell.angle_alpha   90.00
_cell.angle_beta   90.00
_cell.angle_gamma   90.00
#
_symmetry.space_group_name_H-M   'P 1'
#
loop_
_entity.id
_entity.type
_entity.pdbx_description
1 polymer ?
#
loop_
_entity_poly.entity_id
_entity_poly.type
_entity_poly.pdbx_seq_one_letter_code
_entity_poly.pdbx_strand_id
1 'polypeptide(L)'
;MLLFHPDYLFDISFQLSFIAVAGIIAWGLPLCRLLRTRRKSIDMLTATLAIGFSASAATAPLISHTFGQISVVGLTLKPVVILLSYVVVGSCTLWLVIPGTALAPLFSVVAGFAARAQNELIRAAAALPAAALDIRLTTTQCWSVYGLFIFATLLLWSAERKKSVSSLPE
;
A
#
# COMPACT_ATOMS: atom_id res chain seq x y z
N MET A 1 -22.66 8.30 -8.52
CA MET A 1 -23.09 7.18 -7.67
C MET A 1 -23.39 7.65 -6.24
N LEU A 2 -22.52 8.36 -5.54
CA LEU A 2 -22.75 8.89 -4.18
C LEU A 2 -23.98 9.81 -4.03
N LEU A 3 -24.34 10.55 -5.07
CA LEU A 3 -25.53 11.42 -5.10
C LEU A 3 -26.86 10.65 -5.11
N PHE A 4 -26.86 9.40 -5.52
CA PHE A 4 -28.07 8.56 -5.59
C PHE A 4 -28.20 7.57 -4.42
N HIS A 5 -27.09 7.21 -3.80
CA HIS A 5 -27.05 6.28 -2.68
C HIS A 5 -25.98 6.70 -1.67
N PRO A 6 -26.33 7.56 -0.70
CA PRO A 6 -25.39 8.04 0.33
C PRO A 6 -24.91 6.94 1.27
N ASP A 7 -25.60 5.80 1.31
CA ASP A 7 -25.25 4.62 2.13
C ASP A 7 -23.88 4.03 1.77
N TYR A 8 -23.40 4.23 0.54
CA TYR A 8 -22.04 3.81 0.12
C TYR A 8 -20.91 4.53 0.87
N LEU A 9 -21.18 5.65 1.54
CA LEU A 9 -20.20 6.29 2.42
C LEU A 9 -19.86 5.43 3.64
N PHE A 10 -20.78 4.58 4.07
CA PHE A 10 -20.59 3.65 5.19
C PHE A 10 -20.01 2.32 4.75
N ASP A 11 -19.83 2.10 3.45
CA ASP A 11 -19.17 0.90 2.95
C ASP A 11 -17.68 0.92 3.35
N ILE A 12 -17.26 -0.16 3.99
CA ILE A 12 -15.88 -0.37 4.45
C ILE A 12 -14.90 -0.27 3.29
N SER A 13 -15.26 -0.78 2.11
CA SER A 13 -14.41 -0.73 0.91
C SER A 13 -14.17 0.70 0.47
N PHE A 14 -15.22 1.55 0.51
CA PHE A 14 -15.09 2.96 0.19
C PHE A 14 -14.21 3.69 1.23
N GLN A 15 -14.44 3.45 2.52
CA GLN A 15 -13.66 4.06 3.60
C GLN A 15 -12.19 3.66 3.53
N LEU A 16 -11.88 2.38 3.31
CA LEU A 16 -10.51 1.89 3.16
C LEU A 16 -9.80 2.54 1.97
N SER A 17 -10.48 2.65 0.84
CA SER A 17 -9.92 3.28 -0.37
C SER A 17 -9.61 4.75 -0.13
N PHE A 18 -10.54 5.50 0.48
CA PHE A 18 -10.37 6.91 0.76
C PHE A 18 -9.24 7.17 1.78
N ILE A 19 -9.18 6.39 2.85
CA ILE A 19 -8.14 6.47 3.88
C ILE A 19 -6.77 6.11 3.29
N ALA A 20 -6.70 5.09 2.42
CA ALA A 20 -5.46 4.73 1.76
C ALA A 20 -4.90 5.89 0.92
N VAL A 21 -5.75 6.53 0.10
CA VAL A 21 -5.36 7.69 -0.72
C VAL A 21 -4.94 8.86 0.16
N ALA A 22 -5.70 9.16 1.22
CA ALA A 22 -5.35 10.20 2.18
C ALA A 22 -3.99 9.94 2.83
N GLY A 23 -3.70 8.69 3.24
CA GLY A 23 -2.41 8.28 3.79
C GLY A 23 -1.25 8.42 2.81
N ILE A 24 -1.48 8.10 1.54
CA ILE A 24 -0.46 8.29 0.48
C ILE A 24 -0.15 9.77 0.32
N ILE A 25 -1.15 10.64 0.25
CA ILE A 25 -0.96 12.08 0.07
C ILE A 25 -0.26 12.68 1.29
N ALA A 26 -0.71 12.32 2.49
CA ALA A 26 -0.23 12.91 3.73
C ALA A 26 1.21 12.46 4.08
N TRP A 27 1.55 11.20 3.85
CA TRP A 27 2.79 10.58 4.32
C TRP A 27 3.62 9.97 3.20
N GLY A 28 2.99 9.39 2.19
CA GLY A 28 3.66 8.72 1.08
C GLY A 28 4.49 9.69 0.24
N LEU A 29 3.93 10.82 -0.14
CA LEU A 29 4.62 11.82 -0.94
C LEU A 29 5.79 12.48 -0.20
N PRO A 30 5.67 12.93 1.06
CA PRO A 30 6.81 13.40 1.85
C PRO A 30 7.89 12.34 2.03
N LEU A 31 7.51 11.10 2.32
CA LEU A 31 8.43 10.00 2.51
C LEU A 31 9.21 9.66 1.23
N CYS A 32 8.54 9.69 0.07
CA CYS A 32 9.21 9.55 -1.22
C CYS A 32 10.25 10.64 -1.47
N ARG A 33 9.96 11.88 -1.08
CA ARG A 33 10.91 13.01 -1.20
C ARG A 33 12.12 12.84 -0.29
N LEU A 34 11.91 12.36 0.93
CA LEU A 34 12.98 12.11 1.91
C LEU A 34 13.89 10.95 1.50
N LEU A 35 13.33 9.89 0.92
CA LEU A 35 14.05 8.67 0.53
C LEU A 35 14.60 8.73 -0.89
N ARG A 36 14.48 9.87 -1.56
CA ARG A 36 14.90 10.03 -2.95
C ARG A 36 16.39 9.74 -3.12
N THR A 37 16.68 8.77 -3.99
CA THR A 37 18.04 8.30 -4.27
C THR A 37 18.46 8.69 -5.68
N ARG A 38 19.76 8.93 -5.89
CA ARG A 38 20.31 9.30 -7.23
C ARG A 38 20.17 8.19 -8.29
N ARG A 39 20.01 6.93 -7.88
CA ARG A 39 19.85 5.79 -8.81
C ARG A 39 18.37 5.55 -9.10
N LYS A 40 17.98 5.74 -10.34
CA LYS A 40 16.59 5.67 -10.82
C LYS A 40 15.84 4.37 -10.44
N SER A 41 16.53 3.22 -10.52
CA SER A 41 15.92 1.92 -10.15
C SER A 41 15.67 1.79 -8.64
N ILE A 42 16.60 2.30 -7.82
CA ILE A 42 16.45 2.27 -6.36
C ILE A 42 15.39 3.29 -5.93
N ASP A 43 15.35 4.44 -6.56
CA ASP A 43 14.36 5.50 -6.30
C ASP A 43 12.93 5.00 -6.59
N MET A 44 12.73 4.28 -7.69
CA MET A 44 11.43 3.68 -8.02
C MET A 44 11.01 2.63 -6.98
N LEU A 45 11.94 1.79 -6.52
CA LEU A 45 11.65 0.77 -5.52
C LEU A 45 11.33 1.40 -4.16
N THR A 46 12.12 2.37 -3.72
CA THR A 46 11.90 3.08 -2.45
C THR A 46 10.59 3.88 -2.46
N ALA A 47 10.24 4.50 -3.60
CA ALA A 47 8.97 5.19 -3.76
C ALA A 47 7.78 4.22 -3.65
N THR A 48 7.85 3.07 -4.31
CA THR A 48 6.80 2.03 -4.24
C THR A 48 6.62 1.53 -2.81
N LEU A 49 7.72 1.30 -2.09
CA LEU A 49 7.70 0.88 -0.69
C LEU A 49 7.11 1.96 0.22
N ALA A 50 7.51 3.22 0.04
CA ALA A 50 7.03 4.35 0.82
C ALA A 50 5.52 4.55 0.65
N ILE A 51 5.03 4.49 -0.58
CA ILE A 51 3.60 4.60 -0.91
C ILE A 51 2.82 3.43 -0.30
N GLY A 52 3.30 2.19 -0.49
CA GLY A 52 2.66 0.99 0.04
C GLY A 52 2.62 0.96 1.57
N PHE A 53 3.70 1.38 2.22
CA PHE A 53 3.77 1.50 3.67
C PHE A 53 2.80 2.55 4.20
N SER A 54 2.77 3.74 3.59
CA SER A 54 1.89 4.84 4.00
C SER A 54 0.42 4.49 3.87
N ALA A 55 0.02 3.86 2.75
CA ALA A 55 -1.35 3.37 2.56
C ALA A 55 -1.72 2.33 3.63
N SER A 56 -0.81 1.38 3.91
CA SER A 56 -1.07 0.32 4.88
C SER A 56 -1.13 0.84 6.31
N ALA A 57 -0.25 1.75 6.68
CA ALA A 57 -0.25 2.38 7.99
C ALA A 57 -1.54 3.19 8.22
N ALA A 58 -2.01 3.93 7.21
CA ALA A 58 -3.25 4.68 7.29
C ALA A 58 -4.50 3.79 7.41
N THR A 59 -4.53 2.65 6.70
CA THR A 59 -5.68 1.72 6.73
C THR A 59 -5.66 0.74 7.91
N ALA A 60 -4.50 0.52 8.54
CA ALA A 60 -4.32 -0.44 9.62
C ALA A 60 -5.31 -0.27 10.80
N PRO A 61 -5.60 0.95 11.32
CA PRO A 61 -6.54 1.13 12.41
C PRO A 61 -7.96 0.68 12.05
N LEU A 62 -8.42 1.00 10.83
CA LEU A 62 -9.74 0.61 10.36
C LEU A 62 -9.83 -0.90 10.13
N ILE A 63 -8.79 -1.51 9.55
CA ILE A 63 -8.70 -2.97 9.36
C ILE A 63 -8.73 -3.67 10.71
N SER A 64 -7.96 -3.20 11.69
CA SER A 64 -7.96 -3.77 13.04
C SER A 64 -9.31 -3.65 13.74
N HIS A 65 -9.98 -2.51 13.59
CA HIS A 65 -11.32 -2.31 14.14
C HIS A 65 -12.35 -3.25 13.50
N THR A 66 -12.29 -3.44 12.17
CA THR A 66 -13.29 -4.18 11.40
C THR A 66 -13.05 -5.68 11.43
N PHE A 67 -11.79 -6.10 11.22
CA PHE A 67 -11.43 -7.51 11.10
C PHE A 67 -10.79 -8.08 12.37
N GLY A 68 -10.41 -7.23 13.33
CA GLY A 68 -9.78 -7.66 14.58
C GLY A 68 -8.35 -8.18 14.44
N GLN A 69 -7.75 -8.05 13.26
CA GLN A 69 -6.42 -8.60 12.95
C GLN A 69 -5.59 -7.61 12.14
N ILE A 70 -4.30 -7.52 12.46
CA ILE A 70 -3.31 -6.79 11.65
C ILE A 70 -2.26 -7.79 11.18
N SER A 71 -2.11 -7.96 9.87
CA SER A 71 -1.06 -8.78 9.30
C SER A 71 0.25 -7.99 9.19
N VAL A 72 1.16 -8.20 10.14
CA VAL A 72 2.50 -7.60 10.13
C VAL A 72 3.37 -8.21 9.02
N VAL A 73 3.25 -9.52 8.83
CA VAL A 73 3.99 -10.23 7.80
C VAL A 73 3.52 -9.82 6.40
N GLY A 74 2.21 -9.57 6.23
CA GLY A 74 1.67 -9.03 4.99
C GLY A 74 2.28 -7.68 4.60
N LEU A 75 2.59 -6.82 5.57
CA LEU A 75 3.23 -5.53 5.32
C LEU A 75 4.66 -5.69 4.79
N THR A 76 5.41 -6.62 5.36
CA THR A 76 6.80 -6.90 4.98
C THR A 76 6.91 -7.59 3.62
N LEU A 77 5.96 -8.49 3.30
CA LEU A 77 5.95 -9.24 2.04
C LEU A 77 5.35 -8.46 0.86
N LYS A 78 4.63 -7.37 1.13
CA LYS A 78 3.99 -6.55 0.08
C LYS A 78 4.87 -6.25 -1.12
N PRO A 79 6.14 -5.78 -0.98
CA PRO A 79 6.96 -5.45 -2.13
C PRO A 79 7.25 -6.66 -3.01
N VAL A 80 7.49 -7.83 -2.42
CA VAL A 80 7.78 -9.06 -3.16
C VAL A 80 6.53 -9.55 -3.88
N VAL A 81 5.37 -9.53 -3.20
CA VAL A 81 4.09 -9.91 -3.79
C VAL A 81 3.70 -8.99 -4.94
N ILE A 82 3.89 -7.67 -4.80
CA ILE A 82 3.64 -6.69 -5.86
C ILE A 82 4.54 -6.98 -7.08
N LEU A 83 5.81 -7.26 -6.87
CA LEU A 83 6.76 -7.55 -7.94
C LEU A 83 6.38 -8.82 -8.71
N LEU A 84 6.02 -9.89 -8.00
CA LEU A 84 5.49 -11.11 -8.60
C LEU A 84 4.17 -10.87 -9.35
N SER A 85 3.28 -10.04 -8.80
CA SER A 85 2.03 -9.65 -9.46
C SER A 85 2.27 -8.91 -10.79
N TYR A 86 3.26 -8.04 -10.86
CA TYR A 86 3.64 -7.40 -12.13
C TYR A 86 4.11 -8.40 -13.17
N VAL A 87 4.87 -9.42 -12.77
CA VAL A 87 5.29 -10.49 -13.68
C VAL A 87 4.09 -11.29 -14.17
N VAL A 88 3.16 -11.65 -13.29
CA VAL A 88 1.93 -12.39 -13.65
C VAL A 88 1.09 -11.57 -14.63
N VAL A 89 0.75 -10.34 -14.26
CA VAL A 89 -0.10 -9.46 -15.09
C VAL A 89 0.56 -9.15 -16.43
N GLY A 90 1.86 -8.80 -16.41
CA GLY A 90 2.63 -8.52 -17.64
C GLY A 90 2.69 -9.72 -18.58
N SER A 91 2.96 -10.91 -18.05
CA SER A 91 2.99 -12.14 -18.83
C SER A 91 1.62 -12.51 -19.39
N CYS A 92 0.54 -12.38 -18.61
CA CYS A 92 -0.82 -12.60 -19.07
C CYS A 92 -1.23 -11.60 -20.15
N THR A 93 -0.87 -10.33 -19.99
CA THR A 93 -1.15 -9.29 -20.99
C THR A 93 -0.42 -9.57 -22.30
N LEU A 94 0.86 -9.94 -22.25
CA LEU A 94 1.64 -10.32 -23.43
C LEU A 94 1.06 -11.55 -24.13
N TRP A 95 0.66 -12.56 -23.37
CA TRP A 95 -0.01 -13.73 -23.91
C TRP A 95 -1.30 -13.37 -24.64
N LEU A 96 -2.09 -12.43 -24.12
CA LEU A 96 -3.36 -11.98 -24.71
C LEU A 96 -3.15 -11.13 -25.97
N VAL A 97 -2.09 -10.30 -25.99
CA VAL A 97 -1.82 -9.36 -27.11
C VAL A 97 -1.20 -10.09 -28.31
N ILE A 98 -0.48 -11.20 -28.08
CA ILE A 98 0.24 -11.96 -29.14
C ILE A 98 -0.30 -13.39 -29.25
N PRO A 99 -1.60 -13.57 -29.52
CA PRO A 99 -2.18 -14.91 -29.67
C PRO A 99 -1.63 -15.58 -30.95
N GLY A 100 -1.31 -16.86 -30.85
CA GLY A 100 -0.91 -17.67 -32.02
C GLY A 100 0.58 -17.61 -32.37
N THR A 101 1.43 -16.93 -31.62
CA THR A 101 2.89 -16.98 -31.79
C THR A 101 3.50 -18.14 -31.02
N ALA A 102 4.65 -18.64 -31.51
CA ALA A 102 5.42 -19.68 -30.82
C ALA A 102 5.88 -19.27 -29.39
N LEU A 103 5.83 -17.99 -29.07
CA LEU A 103 6.19 -17.43 -27.76
C LEU A 103 5.02 -17.42 -26.76
N ALA A 104 3.78 -17.57 -27.20
CA ALA A 104 2.60 -17.57 -26.33
C ALA A 104 2.68 -18.59 -25.18
N PRO A 105 3.06 -19.88 -25.40
CA PRO A 105 3.19 -20.85 -24.31
C PRO A 105 4.26 -20.46 -23.28
N LEU A 106 5.32 -19.77 -23.69
CA LEU A 106 6.36 -19.32 -22.76
C LEU A 106 5.78 -18.32 -21.73
N PHE A 107 4.98 -17.36 -22.19
CA PHE A 107 4.36 -16.37 -21.28
C PHE A 107 3.36 -17.03 -20.32
N SER A 108 2.63 -18.06 -20.75
CA SER A 108 1.71 -18.78 -19.86
C SER A 108 2.47 -19.58 -18.79
N VAL A 109 3.62 -20.18 -19.14
CA VAL A 109 4.47 -20.88 -18.15
C VAL A 109 5.06 -19.90 -17.14
N VAL A 110 5.58 -18.75 -17.59
CA VAL A 110 6.13 -17.71 -16.71
C VAL A 110 5.05 -17.17 -15.77
N ALA A 111 3.86 -16.87 -16.28
CA ALA A 111 2.73 -16.43 -15.46
C ALA A 111 2.34 -17.49 -14.42
N GLY A 112 2.24 -18.76 -14.83
CA GLY A 112 1.91 -19.87 -13.96
C GLY A 112 2.95 -20.10 -12.86
N PHE A 113 4.23 -20.02 -13.20
CA PHE A 113 5.31 -20.15 -12.22
C PHE A 113 5.29 -18.98 -11.21
N ALA A 114 5.18 -17.75 -11.69
CA ALA A 114 5.13 -16.57 -10.82
C ALA A 114 3.90 -16.59 -9.89
N ALA A 115 2.73 -17.00 -10.40
CA ALA A 115 1.53 -17.15 -9.59
C ALA A 115 1.67 -18.25 -8.52
N ARG A 116 2.28 -19.39 -8.85
CA ARG A 116 2.57 -20.45 -7.87
C ARG A 116 3.55 -19.97 -6.81
N ALA A 117 4.64 -19.32 -7.21
CA ALA A 117 5.62 -18.76 -6.28
C ALA A 117 4.98 -17.74 -5.32
N GLN A 118 4.11 -16.88 -5.84
CA GLN A 118 3.34 -15.92 -5.03
C GLN A 118 2.43 -16.62 -4.03
N ASN A 119 1.69 -17.64 -4.44
CA ASN A 119 0.80 -18.38 -3.55
C ASN A 119 1.58 -19.14 -2.47
N GLU A 120 2.69 -19.79 -2.80
CA GLU A 120 3.53 -20.48 -1.82
C GLU A 120 4.16 -19.49 -0.82
N LEU A 121 4.60 -18.33 -1.29
CA LEU A 121 5.11 -17.27 -0.42
C LEU A 121 4.05 -16.80 0.57
N ILE A 122 2.83 -16.56 0.10
CA ILE A 122 1.71 -16.13 0.95
C ILE A 122 1.34 -17.24 1.96
N ARG A 123 1.29 -18.49 1.53
CA ARG A 123 1.02 -19.63 2.41
C ARG A 123 2.10 -19.80 3.48
N ALA A 124 3.36 -19.74 3.09
CA ALA A 124 4.48 -19.83 4.03
C ALA A 124 4.43 -18.67 5.05
N ALA A 125 4.10 -17.49 4.59
CA ALA A 125 3.93 -16.32 5.46
C ALA A 125 2.75 -16.46 6.42
N ALA A 126 1.64 -16.99 5.96
CA ALA A 126 0.45 -17.22 6.78
C ALA A 126 0.66 -18.33 7.83
N ALA A 127 1.57 -19.25 7.58
CA ALA A 127 1.93 -20.33 8.51
C ALA A 127 2.82 -19.87 9.67
N LEU A 128 3.37 -18.67 9.63
CA LEU A 128 4.19 -18.13 10.72
C LEU A 128 3.31 -17.81 11.94
N PRO A 129 3.73 -18.22 13.17
CA PRO A 129 2.93 -18.04 14.38
C PRO A 129 2.67 -16.58 14.79
N ALA A 130 3.33 -15.62 14.14
CA ALA A 130 3.15 -14.18 14.33
C ALA A 130 2.66 -13.47 13.06
N ALA A 131 2.09 -14.21 12.10
CA ALA A 131 1.67 -13.67 10.80
C ALA A 131 0.55 -12.62 10.94
N ALA A 132 -0.36 -12.83 11.87
CA ALA A 132 -1.41 -11.91 12.22
C ALA A 132 -1.39 -11.66 13.74
N LEU A 133 -1.40 -10.42 14.13
CA LEU A 133 -1.62 -10.01 15.51
C LEU A 133 -3.12 -9.78 15.70
N ASP A 134 -3.73 -10.52 16.62
CA ASP A 134 -5.11 -10.30 17.04
C ASP A 134 -5.18 -9.03 17.89
N ILE A 135 -5.27 -7.89 17.23
CA ILE A 135 -5.41 -6.57 17.86
C ILE A 135 -6.77 -6.03 17.50
N ARG A 136 -7.71 -6.09 18.44
CA ARG A 136 -9.03 -5.46 18.30
C ARG A 136 -8.95 -4.06 18.86
N LEU A 137 -8.91 -3.05 17.99
CA LEU A 137 -9.03 -1.67 18.42
C LEU A 137 -10.51 -1.36 18.72
N THR A 138 -10.75 -0.79 19.90
CA THR A 138 -12.05 -0.22 20.22
C THR A 138 -12.28 1.04 19.38
N THR A 139 -13.55 1.38 19.11
CA THR A 139 -13.92 2.58 18.33
C THR A 139 -13.19 3.84 18.83
N THR A 140 -13.12 4.03 20.14
CA THR A 140 -12.43 5.16 20.76
C THR A 140 -10.93 5.18 20.46
N GLN A 141 -10.27 4.01 20.50
CA GLN A 141 -8.85 3.88 20.17
C GLN A 141 -8.59 4.16 18.69
N CYS A 142 -9.48 3.70 17.81
CA CYS A 142 -9.39 3.98 16.37
C CYS A 142 -9.45 5.49 16.09
N TRP A 143 -10.39 6.21 16.69
CA TRP A 143 -10.49 7.65 16.58
C TRP A 143 -9.27 8.38 17.17
N SER A 144 -8.73 7.90 18.29
CA SER A 144 -7.52 8.46 18.90
C SER A 144 -6.30 8.31 17.98
N VAL A 145 -6.15 7.16 17.32
CA VAL A 145 -5.06 6.92 16.36
C VAL A 145 -5.19 7.85 15.17
N TYR A 146 -6.40 8.00 14.59
CA TYR A 146 -6.61 8.94 13.49
C TYR A 146 -6.40 10.39 13.90
N GLY A 147 -6.81 10.77 15.11
CA GLY A 147 -6.53 12.10 15.67
C GLY A 147 -5.03 12.37 15.77
N LEU A 148 -4.26 11.40 16.26
CA LEU A 148 -2.80 11.48 16.31
C LEU A 148 -2.18 11.56 14.90
N PHE A 149 -2.70 10.81 13.95
CA PHE A 149 -2.26 10.84 12.55
C PHE A 149 -2.46 12.22 11.92
N ILE A 150 -3.65 12.81 12.09
CA ILE A 150 -3.98 14.16 11.60
C ILE A 150 -3.07 15.20 12.27
N PHE A 151 -2.90 15.11 13.59
CA PHE A 151 -2.05 16.03 14.34
C PHE A 151 -0.59 15.97 13.89
N ALA A 152 -0.03 14.76 13.72
CA ALA A 152 1.31 14.57 13.21
C ALA A 152 1.48 15.13 11.78
N THR A 153 0.48 14.94 10.91
CA THR A 153 0.47 15.48 9.55
C THR A 153 0.48 17.01 9.55
N LEU A 154 -0.33 17.63 10.41
CA LEU A 154 -0.38 19.08 10.56
C LEU A 154 0.96 19.65 11.07
N LEU A 155 1.61 18.95 12.03
CA LEU A 155 2.93 19.35 12.52
C LEU A 155 3.99 19.27 11.42
N LEU A 156 4.02 18.19 10.65
CA LEU A 156 4.96 18.05 9.52
C LEU A 156 4.75 19.16 8.48
N TRP A 157 3.50 19.46 8.15
CA TRP A 157 3.17 20.49 7.18
C TRP A 157 3.52 21.91 7.68
N SER A 158 3.34 22.17 8.97
CA SER A 158 3.75 23.43 9.59
C SER A 158 5.27 23.60 9.61
N ALA A 159 6.01 22.52 9.82
CA ALA A 159 7.47 22.52 9.80
C ALA A 159 8.04 22.76 8.38
N GLU A 160 7.43 22.17 7.36
CA GLU A 160 7.80 22.40 5.96
C GLU A 160 7.52 23.85 5.54
N ARG A 161 6.40 24.43 5.92
CA ARG A 161 6.09 25.83 5.65
C ARG A 161 7.12 26.79 6.27
N LYS A 162 7.57 26.55 7.49
CA LYS A 162 8.61 27.37 8.13
C LYS A 162 9.93 27.33 7.37
N LYS A 163 10.34 26.17 6.84
CA LYS A 163 11.55 26.06 6.02
C LYS A 163 11.45 26.81 4.69
N SER A 164 10.30 26.78 4.05
CA SER A 164 10.07 27.48 2.78
C SER A 164 10.10 29.01 2.93
N VAL A 165 9.64 29.54 4.05
CA VAL A 165 9.66 31.00 4.32
C VAL A 165 11.05 31.49 4.68
N SER A 166 11.88 30.67 5.35
CA SER A 166 13.26 31.06 5.72
C SER A 166 14.28 30.97 4.56
N SER A 167 13.87 30.44 3.41
CA SER A 167 14.74 30.31 2.22
C SER A 167 14.46 31.35 1.13
N LEU A 168 13.64 32.36 1.39
CA LEU A 168 13.49 33.52 0.49
C LEU A 168 14.69 34.45 0.72
N PRO A 169 15.54 34.73 -0.29
CA PRO A 169 16.61 35.72 -0.17
C PRO A 169 15.98 37.10 -0.06
N GLU A 170 16.51 37.92 0.86
CA GLU A 170 16.29 39.36 0.93
C GLU A 170 16.78 40.09 -0.31
#